data_b1264a8486ebc9f16817e1c040b9767b
#
_entry.id   b1264a8486ebc9f16817e1c040b9767b
#
_cell.length_a   1.000
_cell.length_b   1.000
_cell.length_c   1.000
_cell.angle_alpha   90.00
_cell.angle_beta   90.00
_cell.angle_gamma   90.00
#
_symmetry.space_group_name_H-M   'P 1'
#
loop_
_entity.id
_entity.type
_entity.pdbx_description
1 polymer ?
#
loop_
_entity_poly.entity_id
_entity_poly.type
_entity_poly.pdbx_seq_one_letter_code
_entity_poly.pdbx_strand_id
1 'polypeptide(L)'
;MRLTIMGKNNCPYCDLAKRHLDENKIPYEYIKVDEDMEAYEKFRELGVRSVPQIMQEGKIVIEGGWEGLKNTPIHHLQQMVGGQ
;
A
#
# COMPACT_ATOMS: atom_id res chain seq x y z
N MET A 1 2.38 -14.23 -2.10
CA MET A 1 2.15 -12.92 -2.73
C MET A 1 2.33 -11.83 -1.69
N ARG A 2 2.55 -10.63 -2.14
CA ARG A 2 2.74 -9.50 -1.22
C ARG A 2 1.90 -8.32 -1.70
N LEU A 3 1.68 -7.38 -0.80
CA LEU A 3 1.00 -6.15 -1.16
C LEU A 3 2.00 -5.18 -1.77
N THR A 4 1.49 -4.18 -2.47
CA THR A 4 2.29 -3.09 -2.99
C THR A 4 1.74 -1.81 -2.39
N ILE A 5 2.64 -1.02 -1.77
CA ILE A 5 2.25 0.28 -1.23
C ILE A 5 2.85 1.35 -2.14
N MET A 6 2.00 2.15 -2.76
CA MET A 6 2.47 3.32 -3.47
C MET A 6 2.49 4.47 -2.49
N GLY A 7 3.67 5.03 -2.28
CA GLY A 7 3.85 6.11 -1.32
C GLY A 7 4.88 7.11 -1.81
N LYS A 8 5.37 7.94 -0.90
CA LYS A 8 6.39 8.93 -1.23
C LYS A 8 7.21 9.20 0.01
N ASN A 9 8.29 9.97 -0.17
CA ASN A 9 9.10 10.43 0.97
C ASN A 9 8.31 11.45 1.79
N ASN A 10 8.67 11.56 3.05
CA ASN A 10 8.06 12.56 3.95
C ASN A 10 6.54 12.45 4.01
N CYS A 11 6.07 11.24 4.13
CA CYS A 11 4.64 10.97 4.18
C CYS A 11 4.32 10.21 5.47
N PRO A 12 3.79 10.90 6.49
CA PRO A 12 3.51 10.24 7.77
C PRO A 12 2.54 9.07 7.65
N TYR A 13 1.53 9.19 6.82
CA TYR A 13 0.56 8.10 6.67
C TYR A 13 1.17 6.90 5.94
N CYS A 14 2.10 7.16 5.02
CA CYS A 14 2.83 6.08 4.37
C CYS A 14 3.71 5.34 5.39
N ASP A 15 4.33 6.08 6.29
CA ASP A 15 5.15 5.49 7.34
C ASP A 15 4.30 4.64 8.29
N LEU A 16 3.11 5.12 8.61
CA LEU A 16 2.19 4.35 9.45
C LEU A 16 1.77 3.06 8.76
N ALA A 17 1.51 3.13 7.46
CA ALA A 17 1.13 1.94 6.71
C ALA A 17 2.24 0.91 6.71
N LYS A 18 3.47 1.34 6.47
CA LYS A 18 4.61 0.43 6.46
C LYS A 18 4.81 -0.21 7.83
N ARG A 19 4.75 0.60 8.88
CA ARG A 19 4.93 0.09 10.24
C ARG A 19 3.86 -0.94 10.57
N HIS A 20 2.61 -0.65 10.22
CA HIS A 20 1.51 -1.55 10.49
C HIS A 20 1.73 -2.92 9.85
N LEU A 21 2.17 -2.92 8.60
CA LEU A 21 2.43 -4.18 7.90
C LEU A 21 3.65 -4.88 8.47
N ASP A 22 4.70 -4.13 8.80
CA ASP A 22 5.90 -4.71 9.40
C ASP A 22 5.59 -5.38 10.74
N GLU A 23 4.84 -4.70 11.58
CA GLU A 23 4.53 -5.22 12.91
C GLU A 23 3.68 -6.48 12.87
N ASN A 24 2.89 -6.62 11.82
CA ASN A 24 2.02 -7.77 11.65
C ASN A 24 2.58 -8.80 10.67
N LYS A 25 3.83 -8.60 10.24
CA LYS A 25 4.56 -9.54 9.38
C LYS A 25 3.85 -9.79 8.05
N ILE A 26 3.24 -8.73 7.51
CA ILE A 26 2.59 -8.81 6.20
C ILE A 26 3.60 -8.36 5.15
N PRO A 27 3.98 -9.21 4.21
CA PRO A 27 4.97 -8.83 3.19
C PRO A 27 4.41 -7.78 2.23
N TYR A 28 5.24 -6.81 1.89
CA TYR A 28 4.84 -5.76 0.95
C TYR A 28 6.06 -5.22 0.24
N GLU A 29 5.79 -4.54 -0.87
CA GLU A 29 6.79 -3.77 -1.60
C GLU A 29 6.39 -2.31 -1.52
N TYR A 30 7.35 -1.43 -1.27
CA TYR A 30 7.09 0.01 -1.17
C TYR A 30 7.65 0.71 -2.39
N ILE A 31 6.79 1.39 -3.14
CA ILE A 31 7.17 2.07 -4.37
C ILE A 31 6.96 3.56 -4.17
N LYS A 32 8.01 4.34 -4.40
CA LYS A 32 7.96 5.79 -4.20
C LYS A 32 7.62 6.48 -5.51
N VAL A 33 6.41 7.02 -5.58
CA VAL A 33 5.95 7.66 -6.79
C VAL A 33 6.63 9.01 -7.03
N ASP A 34 7.29 9.57 -6.02
CA ASP A 34 8.04 10.83 -6.18
C ASP A 34 9.47 10.59 -6.63
N GLU A 35 9.91 9.33 -6.78
CA GLU A 35 11.26 9.02 -7.22
C GLU A 35 11.30 8.16 -8.47
N ASP A 36 10.17 7.61 -8.89
CA ASP A 36 10.10 6.68 -10.01
C ASP A 36 9.03 7.17 -10.98
N MET A 37 9.49 7.62 -12.15
CA MET A 37 8.58 8.22 -13.12
C MET A 37 7.54 7.23 -13.63
N GLU A 38 7.95 5.97 -13.84
CA GLU A 38 7.01 4.95 -14.31
C GLU A 38 5.94 4.69 -13.25
N ALA A 39 6.35 4.63 -11.99
CA ALA A 39 5.40 4.44 -10.90
C ALA A 39 4.46 5.63 -10.78
N TYR A 40 4.98 6.84 -10.98
CA TYR A 40 4.16 8.04 -10.92
C TYR A 40 3.08 8.01 -12.01
N GLU A 41 3.46 7.58 -13.22
CA GLU A 41 2.49 7.51 -14.31
C GLU A 41 1.39 6.48 -14.02
N LYS A 42 1.76 5.34 -13.47
CA LYS A 42 0.76 4.35 -13.06
C LYS A 42 -0.15 4.88 -11.98
N PHE A 43 0.43 5.62 -11.04
CA PHE A 43 -0.33 6.25 -9.98
C PHE A 43 -1.39 7.20 -10.55
N ARG A 44 -0.98 8.02 -11.51
CA ARG A 44 -1.91 8.94 -12.16
C ARG A 44 -3.03 8.20 -12.90
N GLU A 45 -2.68 7.08 -13.56
CA GLU A 45 -3.66 6.31 -14.31
C GLU A 45 -4.75 5.72 -13.42
N LEU A 46 -4.42 5.49 -12.14
CA LEU A 46 -5.42 4.99 -11.20
C LEU A 46 -6.46 6.04 -10.83
N GLY A 47 -6.22 7.30 -11.18
CA GLY A 47 -7.16 8.37 -10.88
C GLY A 47 -7.15 8.82 -9.44
N VAL A 48 -6.12 8.45 -8.68
CA VAL A 48 -6.01 8.81 -7.27
C VAL A 48 -5.03 9.96 -7.11
N ARG A 49 -5.14 10.67 -6.01
CA ARG A 49 -4.31 11.84 -5.74
C ARG A 49 -3.57 11.77 -4.41
N SER A 50 -3.84 10.77 -3.61
CA SER A 50 -3.27 10.69 -2.28
C SER A 50 -2.47 9.41 -2.12
N VAL A 51 -1.54 9.44 -1.18
CA VAL A 51 -0.77 8.28 -0.78
C VAL A 51 -0.97 8.09 0.72
N PRO A 52 -0.84 6.88 1.22
CA PRO A 52 -0.50 5.64 0.50
C PRO A 52 -1.70 5.04 -0.23
N GLN A 53 -1.39 4.26 -1.27
CA GLN A 53 -2.39 3.42 -1.93
C GLN A 53 -1.98 1.96 -1.72
N ILE A 54 -2.95 1.13 -1.34
CA ILE A 54 -2.69 -0.27 -1.01
C ILE A 54 -3.12 -1.11 -2.21
N MET A 55 -2.16 -1.75 -2.84
CA MET A 55 -2.39 -2.39 -4.13
C MET A 55 -1.92 -3.83 -4.13
N GLN A 56 -2.44 -4.59 -5.06
CA GLN A 56 -1.98 -5.93 -5.35
C GLN A 56 -2.26 -6.22 -6.82
N GLU A 57 -1.24 -6.68 -7.53
CA GLU A 57 -1.36 -7.02 -8.94
C GLU A 57 -1.92 -5.88 -9.79
N GLY A 58 -1.46 -4.67 -9.52
CA GLY A 58 -1.82 -3.50 -10.32
C GLY A 58 -3.17 -2.89 -10.00
N LYS A 59 -3.84 -3.38 -8.97
CA LYS A 59 -5.16 -2.89 -8.60
C LYS A 59 -5.17 -2.43 -7.15
N ILE A 60 -5.98 -1.41 -6.87
CA ILE A 60 -6.20 -0.99 -5.50
C ILE A 60 -7.09 -2.05 -4.84
N VAL A 61 -6.58 -2.66 -3.78
CA VAL A 61 -7.32 -3.73 -3.09
C VAL A 61 -7.87 -3.29 -1.75
N ILE A 62 -7.37 -2.18 -1.22
CA ILE A 62 -7.92 -1.57 0.00
C ILE A 62 -8.06 -0.09 -0.28
N GLU A 63 -9.30 0.40 -0.26
CA GLU A 63 -9.56 1.81 -0.50
C GLU A 63 -9.44 2.59 0.79
N GLY A 64 -9.18 3.90 0.66
CA GLY A 64 -9.10 4.77 1.82
C GLY A 64 -7.70 4.92 2.39
N GLY A 65 -6.67 4.44 1.69
CA GLY A 65 -5.29 4.63 2.11
C GLY A 65 -5.01 4.06 3.49
N TRP A 66 -4.38 4.86 4.36
CA TRP A 66 -4.04 4.41 5.70
C TRP A 66 -5.28 4.06 6.51
N GLU A 67 -6.35 4.88 6.40
CA GLU A 67 -7.57 4.59 7.14
C GLU A 67 -8.15 3.24 6.76
N GLY A 68 -8.19 2.96 5.46
CA GLY A 68 -8.69 1.67 5.00
C GLY A 68 -7.82 0.52 5.47
N LEU A 69 -6.50 0.69 5.40
CA LEU A 69 -5.58 -0.35 5.83
C LEU A 69 -5.73 -0.62 7.33
N LYS A 70 -5.77 0.43 8.11
CA LYS A 70 -5.86 0.34 9.55
C LYS A 70 -7.13 -0.40 9.98
N ASN A 71 -8.20 -0.22 9.23
CA ASN A 71 -9.49 -0.83 9.55
C ASN A 71 -9.69 -2.21 8.95
N THR A 72 -8.71 -2.71 8.18
CA THR A 72 -8.79 -4.06 7.62
C THR A 72 -8.27 -5.05 8.66
N PRO A 73 -9.04 -6.09 8.99
CA PRO A 73 -8.59 -7.09 9.97
C PRO A 73 -7.29 -7.75 9.52
N ILE A 74 -6.43 -8.05 10.48
CA ILE A 74 -5.11 -8.63 10.17
C ILE A 74 -5.25 -9.96 9.44
N HIS A 75 -6.19 -10.80 9.85
CA HIS A 75 -6.35 -12.11 9.19
C HIS A 75 -6.74 -11.92 7.72
N HIS A 76 -7.45 -10.86 7.39
CA HIS A 76 -7.80 -10.58 6.01
C HIS A 76 -6.54 -10.23 5.20
N LEU A 77 -5.67 -9.40 5.79
CA LEU A 77 -4.40 -9.07 5.14
C LEU A 77 -3.55 -10.32 4.93
N GLN A 78 -3.55 -11.23 5.92
CA GLN A 78 -2.80 -12.47 5.79
C GLN A 78 -3.32 -13.31 4.62
N GLN A 79 -4.63 -13.35 4.43
CA GLN A 79 -5.21 -14.08 3.31
C GLN A 79 -4.82 -13.46 1.98
N MET A 80 -4.78 -12.13 1.92
CA MET A 80 -4.46 -11.44 0.68
C MET A 80 -3.03 -11.74 0.20
N VAL A 81 -2.11 -11.97 1.14
CA VAL A 81 -0.72 -12.27 0.77
C VAL A 81 -0.45 -13.78 0.75
N GLY A 82 -1.49 -14.58 0.83
CA GLY A 82 -1.34 -16.02 0.79
C GLY A 82 -0.82 -16.63 2.08
N GLY A 83 -0.80 -15.85 3.16
CA GLY A 83 -0.42 -16.37 4.46
C GLY A 83 -1.55 -17.19 5.03
N GLN A 84 -1.24 -18.29 5.58
CA GLN A 84 -2.23 -19.18 6.16
C GLN A 84 -2.58 -18.81 7.57
#